data_71f0148c09e4bbfc02ecb5f28a0b1bd0
#
_entry.id   71f0148c09e4bbfc02ecb5f28a0b1bd0
#
_cell.length_a   1.000
_cell.length_b   1.000
_cell.length_c   1.000
_cell.angle_alpha   90.00
_cell.angle_beta   90.00
_cell.angle_gamma   90.00
#
_symmetry.space_group_name_H-M   'P 1'
#
loop_
_entity.id
_entity.type
_entity.pdbx_description
1 polymer ?
#
loop_
_entity_poly.entity_id
_entity_poly.type
_entity_poly.pdbx_seq_one_letter_code
_entity_poly.pdbx_strand_id
1 'polypeptide(L)'
;MKRRILVTGGLGFIGSHLVRELLAEPGAEVTVVDNLSGTVLEPSAIVDEIARDRPGKLDVQLRTVKSLDGKFRGALDTIYHLASIVGPAAVLRQAGHITESIVSDTYVAIRLAQRCGARLVNVSTSEIYGGGDHGLCKEDTPRVVRGAASARQEYAAGKLAVEVSIENLCRAGKLDAVTIRPFNVAGPRQSGRGGFVLPRFIGQAMLSIPLTVFGDGSQLRAFTDARDVAAGMVLCAERGASGKAYNVGNPASRVSIGELADLVNQVCGSWAGKRHLDPRTIYGSTYADAADKFPDATEIMRLGWRPAYSLEDTIRDTFHSMRNLSQEDLLKLAGLSEKETVPAALAAG
;
A
#
# COMPACT_ATOMS: atom_id res chain seq x y z
N MET A 1 9.37 -20.84 19.55
CA MET A 1 10.75 -20.31 19.33
C MET A 1 10.66 -18.80 19.15
N LYS A 2 11.70 -18.03 19.51
CA LYS A 2 11.73 -16.61 19.22
C LYS A 2 11.94 -16.39 17.71
N ARG A 3 11.15 -15.49 17.13
CA ARG A 3 11.21 -15.12 15.72
C ARG A 3 11.55 -13.64 15.60
N ARG A 4 12.72 -13.31 15.06
CA ARG A 4 13.22 -11.93 14.96
C ARG A 4 12.92 -11.38 13.58
N ILE A 5 12.09 -10.37 13.54
CA ILE A 5 11.51 -9.83 12.32
C ILE A 5 11.86 -8.35 12.20
N LEU A 6 12.32 -7.94 11.04
CA LEU A 6 12.47 -6.54 10.69
C LEU A 6 11.39 -6.13 9.69
N VAL A 7 10.70 -5.04 9.96
CA VAL A 7 9.73 -4.43 9.03
C VAL A 7 10.16 -3.00 8.73
N THR A 8 10.53 -2.72 7.48
CA THR A 8 10.76 -1.34 7.05
C THR A 8 9.47 -0.74 6.51
N GLY A 9 9.15 0.50 6.87
CA GLY A 9 7.86 1.11 6.57
C GLY A 9 6.71 0.55 7.42
N GLY A 10 7.01 0.07 8.63
CA GLY A 10 6.04 -0.63 9.49
C GLY A 10 4.99 0.28 10.14
N LEU A 11 5.19 1.60 10.17
CA LEU A 11 4.18 2.55 10.63
C LEU A 11 3.35 3.14 9.46
N GLY A 12 3.69 2.78 8.22
CA GLY A 12 2.89 3.12 7.05
C GLY A 12 1.58 2.33 6.99
N PHE A 13 0.74 2.64 6.00
CA PHE A 13 -0.59 2.05 5.83
C PHE A 13 -0.56 0.50 5.87
N ILE A 14 0.05 -0.16 4.89
CA ILE A 14 0.09 -1.63 4.84
C ILE A 14 0.98 -2.19 5.95
N GLY A 15 2.11 -1.53 6.23
CA GLY A 15 3.08 -1.96 7.23
C GLY A 15 2.49 -2.09 8.62
N SER A 16 1.61 -1.17 9.04
CA SER A 16 0.96 -1.22 10.34
C SER A 16 0.00 -2.40 10.52
N HIS A 17 -0.67 -2.83 9.45
CA HIS A 17 -1.48 -4.06 9.46
C HIS A 17 -0.59 -5.30 9.53
N LEU A 18 0.51 -5.32 8.77
CA LEU A 18 1.47 -6.41 8.82
C LEU A 18 2.12 -6.54 10.20
N VAL A 19 2.57 -5.44 10.80
CA VAL A 19 3.16 -5.47 12.16
C VAL A 19 2.16 -6.02 13.18
N ARG A 20 0.89 -5.58 13.12
CA ARG A 20 -0.17 -6.10 13.99
C ARG A 20 -0.40 -7.60 13.81
N GLU A 21 -0.36 -8.10 12.58
CA GLU A 21 -0.48 -9.53 12.26
C GLU A 21 0.70 -10.32 12.83
N LEU A 22 1.93 -9.87 12.60
CA LEU A 22 3.14 -10.50 13.10
C LEU A 22 3.19 -10.55 14.63
N LEU A 23 2.72 -9.51 15.31
CA LEU A 23 2.66 -9.45 16.77
C LEU A 23 1.62 -10.40 17.39
N ALA A 24 0.73 -10.99 16.60
CA ALA A 24 -0.22 -12.00 17.05
C ALA A 24 0.47 -13.33 17.41
N GLU A 25 1.68 -13.58 16.87
CA GLU A 25 2.45 -14.79 17.14
C GLU A 25 3.19 -14.67 18.48
N PRO A 26 2.94 -15.58 19.46
CA PRO A 26 3.70 -15.63 20.70
C PRO A 26 5.18 -15.87 20.42
N GLY A 27 6.05 -14.99 20.92
CA GLY A 27 7.51 -15.06 20.71
C GLY A 27 8.02 -14.29 19.49
N ALA A 28 7.14 -13.62 18.73
CA ALA A 28 7.58 -12.66 17.72
C ALA A 28 8.29 -11.45 18.37
N GLU A 29 9.47 -11.13 17.88
CA GLU A 29 10.24 -9.92 18.20
C GLU A 29 10.32 -9.07 16.93
N VAL A 30 9.44 -8.08 16.82
CA VAL A 30 9.30 -7.24 15.62
C VAL A 30 10.02 -5.91 15.83
N THR A 31 11.03 -5.64 15.01
CA THR A 31 11.67 -4.32 14.92
C THR A 31 11.09 -3.58 13.70
N VAL A 32 10.53 -2.42 13.93
CA VAL A 32 10.05 -1.52 12.88
C VAL A 32 11.10 -0.44 12.62
N VAL A 33 11.40 -0.19 11.36
CA VAL A 33 12.17 0.97 10.90
C VAL A 33 11.30 1.81 9.98
N ASP A 34 11.06 3.06 10.36
CA ASP A 34 10.22 3.98 9.62
C ASP A 34 10.77 5.42 9.75
N ASN A 35 10.66 6.22 8.70
CA ASN A 35 11.03 7.64 8.70
C ASN A 35 9.82 8.58 8.75
N LEU A 36 8.62 8.02 8.92
CA LEU A 36 7.33 8.70 9.00
C LEU A 36 6.92 9.49 7.75
N SER A 37 7.61 9.33 6.63
CA SER A 37 7.30 10.09 5.40
C SER A 37 5.91 9.78 4.82
N GLY A 38 5.37 8.58 5.07
CA GLY A 38 4.04 8.14 4.64
C GLY A 38 2.98 8.17 5.74
N THR A 39 3.35 8.56 6.97
CA THR A 39 2.48 8.53 8.14
C THR A 39 1.76 9.86 8.29
N VAL A 40 0.45 9.83 8.56
CA VAL A 40 -0.42 11.01 8.70
C VAL A 40 -0.91 11.19 10.12
N LEU A 41 -1.12 10.09 10.83
CA LEU A 41 -1.53 10.06 12.24
C LEU A 41 -0.31 10.10 13.17
N GLU A 42 -0.52 10.46 14.43
CA GLU A 42 0.54 10.46 15.43
C GLU A 42 1.16 9.06 15.59
N PRO A 43 2.49 8.94 15.51
CA PRO A 43 3.16 7.63 15.56
C PRO A 43 2.86 6.83 16.83
N SER A 44 2.74 7.49 17.99
CA SER A 44 2.40 6.86 19.26
C SER A 44 1.02 6.20 19.21
N ALA A 45 0.02 6.89 18.65
CA ALA A 45 -1.34 6.35 18.52
C ALA A 45 -1.37 5.10 17.62
N ILE A 46 -0.56 5.09 16.54
CA ILE A 46 -0.42 3.92 15.67
C ILE A 46 0.24 2.78 16.44
N VAL A 47 1.34 3.04 17.15
CA VAL A 47 2.05 2.01 17.95
C VAL A 47 1.14 1.40 19.00
N ASP A 48 0.40 2.21 19.74
CA ASP A 48 -0.53 1.75 20.77
C ASP A 48 -1.65 0.87 20.17
N GLU A 49 -2.18 1.25 19.00
CA GLU A 49 -3.21 0.48 18.31
C GLU A 49 -2.69 -0.87 17.81
N ILE A 50 -1.53 -0.89 17.15
CA ILE A 50 -0.99 -2.13 16.56
C ILE A 50 -0.48 -3.12 17.61
N ALA A 51 0.01 -2.63 18.77
CA ALA A 51 0.52 -3.47 19.85
C ALA A 51 -0.58 -3.91 20.84
N ARG A 52 -1.77 -3.27 20.81
CA ARG A 52 -2.86 -3.58 21.75
C ARG A 52 -3.27 -5.05 21.68
N ASP A 53 -3.29 -5.70 22.83
CA ASP A 53 -3.70 -7.11 23.00
C ASP A 53 -2.89 -8.10 22.13
N ARG A 54 -1.60 -7.79 21.90
CA ARG A 54 -0.69 -8.64 21.14
C ARG A 54 0.43 -9.20 22.00
N PRO A 55 0.71 -10.53 21.95
CA PRO A 55 1.72 -11.17 22.77
C PRO A 55 3.16 -10.92 22.31
N GLY A 56 3.36 -10.52 21.06
CA GLY A 56 4.67 -10.24 20.49
C GLY A 56 5.30 -8.97 21.05
N LYS A 57 6.62 -8.84 20.89
CA LYS A 57 7.38 -7.64 21.30
C LYS A 57 7.59 -6.72 20.12
N LEU A 58 7.38 -5.43 20.31
CA LEU A 58 7.58 -4.38 19.32
C LEU A 58 8.71 -3.43 19.76
N ASP A 59 9.67 -3.22 18.86
CA ASP A 59 10.70 -2.17 18.93
C ASP A 59 10.54 -1.24 17.72
N VAL A 60 10.43 0.07 17.94
CA VAL A 60 10.24 1.05 16.88
C VAL A 60 11.43 1.99 16.80
N GLN A 61 12.04 2.05 15.63
CA GLN A 61 13.21 2.87 15.33
C GLN A 61 12.88 3.91 14.26
N LEU A 62 12.74 5.17 14.66
CA LEU A 62 12.45 6.27 13.75
C LEU A 62 13.72 6.69 13.01
N ARG A 63 13.96 6.06 11.85
CA ARG A 63 15.13 6.31 11.01
C ARG A 63 14.91 5.84 9.57
N THR A 64 15.79 6.22 8.67
CA THR A 64 15.74 5.78 7.25
C THR A 64 16.28 4.37 7.08
N VAL A 65 15.83 3.67 6.02
CA VAL A 65 16.36 2.35 5.63
C VAL A 65 17.87 2.42 5.36
N LYS A 66 18.34 3.48 4.70
CA LYS A 66 19.77 3.70 4.42
C LYS A 66 20.65 3.66 5.68
N SER A 67 20.11 4.07 6.83
CA SER A 67 20.84 4.05 8.11
C SER A 67 21.12 2.65 8.66
N LEU A 68 20.47 1.61 8.13
CA LEU A 68 20.70 0.21 8.50
C LEU A 68 21.97 -0.36 7.87
N ASP A 69 22.44 0.24 6.77
CA ASP A 69 23.54 -0.31 5.99
C ASP A 69 24.84 -0.34 6.82
N GLY A 70 25.40 -1.54 6.97
CA GLY A 70 26.60 -1.78 7.78
C GLY A 70 26.45 -1.56 9.29
N LYS A 71 25.32 -0.98 9.77
CA LYS A 71 25.13 -0.58 11.17
C LYS A 71 24.20 -1.50 11.97
N PHE A 72 23.30 -2.21 11.30
CA PHE A 72 22.43 -3.14 12.00
C PHE A 72 23.24 -4.28 12.63
N ARG A 73 22.98 -4.55 13.91
CA ARG A 73 23.59 -5.65 14.67
C ARG A 73 22.46 -6.52 15.23
N GLY A 74 22.56 -7.80 15.04
CA GLY A 74 21.58 -8.78 15.52
C GLY A 74 21.29 -9.84 14.46
N ALA A 75 20.70 -10.96 14.90
CA ALA A 75 20.17 -11.97 14.01
C ALA A 75 18.75 -11.57 13.56
N LEU A 76 18.41 -11.89 12.34
CA LEU A 76 17.07 -11.75 11.78
C LEU A 76 16.68 -13.05 11.10
N ASP A 77 15.44 -13.45 11.26
CA ASP A 77 14.88 -14.61 10.57
C ASP A 77 14.12 -14.17 9.30
N THR A 78 13.44 -13.00 9.36
CA THR A 78 12.68 -12.48 8.24
C THR A 78 12.79 -10.96 8.16
N ILE A 79 12.90 -10.43 6.95
CA ILE A 79 12.85 -8.99 6.66
C ILE A 79 11.68 -8.72 5.73
N TYR A 80 10.74 -7.89 6.14
CA TYR A 80 9.68 -7.35 5.29
C TYR A 80 10.06 -5.94 4.85
N HIS A 81 10.31 -5.76 3.56
CA HIS A 81 10.71 -4.46 3.00
C HIS A 81 9.52 -3.78 2.32
N LEU A 82 8.83 -2.89 3.08
CA LEU A 82 7.70 -2.11 2.60
C LEU A 82 8.03 -0.62 2.40
N ALA A 83 9.11 -0.13 3.01
CA ALA A 83 9.49 1.28 2.91
C ALA A 83 9.67 1.68 1.44
N SER A 84 8.82 2.56 0.96
CA SER A 84 8.85 3.08 -0.42
C SER A 84 7.93 4.30 -0.52
N ILE A 85 8.21 5.18 -1.48
CA ILE A 85 7.29 6.24 -1.88
C ILE A 85 6.12 5.57 -2.60
N VAL A 86 4.88 5.80 -2.15
CA VAL A 86 3.68 5.20 -2.71
C VAL A 86 2.54 6.21 -2.85
N GLY A 87 1.64 5.94 -3.78
CA GLY A 87 0.46 6.75 -4.08
C GLY A 87 0.69 7.81 -5.17
N PRO A 88 -0.34 8.03 -6.01
CA PRO A 88 -0.22 8.87 -7.22
C PRO A 88 0.34 10.27 -6.95
N ALA A 89 -0.16 10.95 -5.91
CA ALA A 89 0.27 12.31 -5.58
C ALA A 89 1.68 12.35 -4.96
N ALA A 90 2.07 11.36 -4.16
CA ALA A 90 3.42 11.31 -3.56
C ALA A 90 4.47 10.99 -4.63
N VAL A 91 4.15 10.06 -5.54
CA VAL A 91 4.99 9.71 -6.68
C VAL A 91 5.22 10.93 -7.59
N LEU A 92 4.17 11.72 -7.90
CA LEU A 92 4.32 12.95 -8.69
C LEU A 92 5.26 13.98 -8.03
N ARG A 93 5.15 14.16 -6.70
CA ARG A 93 6.02 15.13 -5.98
C ARG A 93 7.50 14.73 -5.95
N GLN A 94 7.80 13.45 -6.12
CA GLN A 94 9.16 12.89 -6.03
C GLN A 94 9.73 12.51 -7.41
N ALA A 95 9.07 12.92 -8.49
CA ALA A 95 9.50 12.60 -9.86
C ALA A 95 10.99 12.97 -10.09
N GLY A 96 11.75 12.07 -10.70
CA GLY A 96 13.18 12.17 -10.89
C GLY A 96 14.06 11.57 -9.78
N HIS A 97 13.47 11.24 -8.60
CA HIS A 97 14.20 10.68 -7.45
C HIS A 97 13.66 9.32 -6.97
N ILE A 98 12.58 8.84 -7.58
CA ILE A 98 11.84 7.65 -7.12
C ILE A 98 12.67 6.40 -7.33
N THR A 99 13.22 6.22 -8.53
CA THR A 99 14.02 5.03 -8.89
C THR A 99 15.24 4.92 -7.98
N GLU A 100 15.98 6.02 -7.76
CA GLU A 100 17.14 6.03 -6.85
C GLU A 100 16.75 5.59 -5.43
N SER A 101 15.66 6.15 -4.89
CA SER A 101 15.19 5.80 -3.56
C SER A 101 14.82 4.32 -3.46
N ILE A 102 14.01 3.80 -4.38
CA ILE A 102 13.58 2.40 -4.40
C ILE A 102 14.78 1.45 -4.48
N VAL A 103 15.67 1.70 -5.43
CA VAL A 103 16.83 0.82 -5.68
C VAL A 103 17.76 0.83 -4.47
N SER A 104 18.15 2.02 -3.97
CA SER A 104 19.07 2.13 -2.87
C SER A 104 18.55 1.48 -1.58
N ASP A 105 17.28 1.72 -1.21
CA ASP A 105 16.70 1.18 0.00
C ASP A 105 16.51 -0.35 -0.11
N THR A 106 16.07 -0.85 -1.27
CA THR A 106 15.94 -2.31 -1.48
C THR A 106 17.30 -3.01 -1.41
N TYR A 107 18.37 -2.42 -1.96
CA TYR A 107 19.70 -3.02 -1.86
C TYR A 107 20.24 -3.04 -0.43
N VAL A 108 19.86 -2.09 0.43
CA VAL A 108 20.15 -2.18 1.88
C VAL A 108 19.44 -3.39 2.49
N ALA A 109 18.17 -3.62 2.17
CA ALA A 109 17.42 -4.78 2.65
C ALA A 109 18.01 -6.11 2.14
N ILE A 110 18.41 -6.17 0.86
CA ILE A 110 19.09 -7.34 0.26
C ILE A 110 20.39 -7.65 1.00
N ARG A 111 21.30 -6.66 1.15
CA ARG A 111 22.58 -6.86 1.85
C ARG A 111 22.37 -7.29 3.31
N LEU A 112 21.35 -6.75 3.95
CA LEU A 112 21.02 -7.14 5.32
C LEU A 112 20.51 -8.59 5.38
N ALA A 113 19.62 -8.99 4.47
CA ALA A 113 19.13 -10.35 4.35
C ALA A 113 20.28 -11.35 4.11
N GLN A 114 21.15 -11.06 3.17
CA GLN A 114 22.34 -11.88 2.88
C GLN A 114 23.26 -12.03 4.09
N ARG A 115 23.55 -10.93 4.81
CA ARG A 115 24.42 -10.92 5.98
C ARG A 115 23.84 -11.70 7.17
N CYS A 116 22.51 -11.64 7.37
CA CYS A 116 21.84 -12.32 8.47
C CYS A 116 21.41 -13.74 8.11
N GLY A 117 21.47 -14.15 6.84
CA GLY A 117 20.85 -15.39 6.37
C GLY A 117 19.30 -15.33 6.48
N ALA A 118 18.73 -14.13 6.50
CA ALA A 118 17.30 -13.92 6.68
C ALA A 118 16.53 -14.03 5.35
N ARG A 119 15.28 -14.50 5.42
CA ARG A 119 14.37 -14.47 4.30
C ARG A 119 13.88 -13.04 4.04
N LEU A 120 13.96 -12.58 2.79
CA LEU A 120 13.45 -11.27 2.38
C LEU A 120 12.06 -11.38 1.75
N VAL A 121 11.11 -10.62 2.27
CA VAL A 121 9.81 -10.37 1.64
C VAL A 121 9.84 -8.97 1.06
N ASN A 122 10.01 -8.87 -0.26
CA ASN A 122 10.06 -7.60 -0.97
C ASN A 122 8.67 -7.19 -1.45
N VAL A 123 8.25 -5.96 -1.15
CA VAL A 123 6.95 -5.44 -1.62
C VAL A 123 7.15 -4.61 -2.88
N SER A 124 6.68 -5.17 -3.99
CA SER A 124 6.63 -4.57 -5.31
C SER A 124 5.27 -3.89 -5.56
N THR A 125 4.75 -3.97 -6.76
CA THR A 125 3.52 -3.30 -7.17
C THR A 125 2.92 -3.94 -8.41
N SER A 126 1.60 -3.86 -8.57
CA SER A 126 0.93 -4.18 -9.83
C SER A 126 1.20 -3.18 -10.97
N GLU A 127 1.83 -2.03 -10.68
CA GLU A 127 2.20 -1.04 -11.73
C GLU A 127 3.22 -1.58 -12.73
N ILE A 128 4.01 -2.59 -12.38
CA ILE A 128 4.99 -3.23 -13.28
C ILE A 128 4.35 -3.92 -14.49
N TYR A 129 3.05 -4.20 -14.46
CA TYR A 129 2.31 -4.73 -15.60
C TYR A 129 1.97 -3.67 -16.65
N GLY A 130 2.36 -2.42 -16.44
CA GLY A 130 2.22 -1.34 -17.42
C GLY A 130 0.80 -0.80 -17.59
N GLY A 131 -0.09 -1.10 -16.63
CA GLY A 131 -1.44 -0.56 -16.62
C GLY A 131 -2.38 -1.22 -17.63
N GLY A 132 -2.51 -2.50 -17.63
CA GLY A 132 -3.73 -3.24 -17.91
C GLY A 132 -4.42 -3.21 -19.26
N ASP A 133 -3.69 -3.26 -20.36
CA ASP A 133 -4.36 -3.53 -21.66
C ASP A 133 -4.95 -4.94 -21.75
N HIS A 134 -4.68 -5.78 -20.76
CA HIS A 134 -4.96 -7.20 -20.78
C HIS A 134 -5.94 -7.67 -19.68
N GLY A 135 -6.55 -6.75 -18.93
CA GLY A 135 -7.50 -7.13 -17.88
C GLY A 135 -6.85 -7.93 -16.75
N LEU A 136 -6.93 -9.24 -16.77
CA LEU A 136 -6.39 -10.12 -15.72
C LEU A 136 -4.87 -10.26 -15.81
N CYS A 137 -4.14 -9.88 -14.75
CA CYS A 137 -2.68 -9.97 -14.67
C CYS A 137 -2.26 -11.19 -13.86
N LYS A 138 -1.54 -12.12 -14.49
CA LYS A 138 -0.84 -13.25 -13.85
C LYS A 138 0.60 -12.86 -13.52
N GLU A 139 1.28 -13.67 -12.70
CA GLU A 139 2.67 -13.41 -12.33
C GLU A 139 3.64 -13.49 -13.54
N ASP A 140 3.30 -14.25 -14.56
CA ASP A 140 4.03 -14.40 -15.83
C ASP A 140 3.61 -13.40 -16.91
N THR A 141 2.59 -12.58 -16.67
CA THR A 141 2.19 -11.50 -17.58
C THR A 141 3.39 -10.58 -17.84
N PRO A 142 3.63 -10.16 -19.10
CA PRO A 142 4.74 -9.27 -19.42
C PRO A 142 4.78 -8.02 -18.54
N ARG A 143 5.97 -7.74 -18.02
CA ARG A 143 6.24 -6.53 -17.23
C ARG A 143 6.66 -5.42 -18.19
N VAL A 144 5.86 -4.36 -18.27
CA VAL A 144 5.98 -3.33 -19.32
C VAL A 144 6.13 -1.94 -18.71
N VAL A 145 7.19 -1.23 -19.10
CA VAL A 145 7.33 0.22 -18.92
C VAL A 145 6.99 0.90 -20.24
N ARG A 146 5.89 1.66 -20.28
CA ARG A 146 5.38 2.28 -21.52
C ARG A 146 6.19 3.51 -21.93
N GLY A 147 6.15 3.88 -23.20
CA GLY A 147 7.05 4.84 -23.82
C GLY A 147 6.93 6.30 -23.37
N ALA A 148 5.81 6.74 -22.77
CA ALA A 148 5.69 8.13 -22.29
C ALA A 148 6.28 8.29 -20.88
N ALA A 149 7.31 9.10 -20.72
CA ALA A 149 7.92 9.33 -19.41
C ALA A 149 6.91 9.95 -18.43
N SER A 150 6.72 9.31 -17.29
CA SER A 150 5.90 9.80 -16.18
C SER A 150 6.45 9.31 -14.84
N ALA A 151 6.15 10.04 -13.77
CA ALA A 151 6.54 9.64 -12.42
C ALA A 151 6.00 8.25 -12.04
N ARG A 152 4.83 7.87 -12.54
CA ARG A 152 4.25 6.52 -12.35
C ARG A 152 5.11 5.46 -13.02
N GLN A 153 5.66 5.73 -14.19
CA GLN A 153 6.53 4.78 -14.89
C GLN A 153 7.90 4.71 -14.26
N GLU A 154 8.43 5.83 -13.76
CA GLU A 154 9.66 5.85 -12.98
C GLU A 154 9.53 4.94 -11.74
N TYR A 155 8.38 5.02 -11.03
CA TYR A 155 8.07 4.12 -9.91
C TYR A 155 8.02 2.65 -10.34
N ALA A 156 7.30 2.34 -11.43
CA ALA A 156 7.19 0.98 -11.95
C ALA A 156 8.56 0.44 -12.39
N ALA A 157 9.37 1.25 -13.07
CA ALA A 157 10.72 0.89 -13.51
C ALA A 157 11.65 0.60 -12.32
N GLY A 158 11.62 1.43 -11.28
CA GLY A 158 12.38 1.20 -10.05
C GLY A 158 12.01 -0.11 -9.36
N LYS A 159 10.71 -0.38 -9.21
CA LYS A 159 10.22 -1.65 -8.63
C LYS A 159 10.57 -2.86 -9.51
N LEU A 160 10.46 -2.73 -10.83
CA LEU A 160 10.84 -3.81 -11.76
C LEU A 160 12.34 -4.10 -11.70
N ALA A 161 13.18 -3.09 -11.66
CA ALA A 161 14.63 -3.27 -11.60
C ALA A 161 15.06 -4.09 -10.38
N VAL A 162 14.49 -3.80 -9.21
CA VAL A 162 14.81 -4.57 -7.99
C VAL A 162 14.21 -5.97 -7.99
N GLU A 163 13.02 -6.18 -8.58
CA GLU A 163 12.47 -7.54 -8.76
C GLU A 163 13.42 -8.42 -9.58
N VAL A 164 13.89 -7.92 -10.74
CA VAL A 164 14.82 -8.66 -11.61
C VAL A 164 16.12 -8.98 -10.86
N SER A 165 16.63 -8.04 -10.06
CA SER A 165 17.83 -8.25 -9.24
C SER A 165 17.61 -9.35 -8.19
N ILE A 166 16.47 -9.34 -7.48
CA ILE A 166 16.10 -10.35 -6.49
C ILE A 166 15.96 -11.72 -7.14
N GLU A 167 15.23 -11.83 -8.26
CA GLU A 167 15.08 -13.08 -9.01
C GLU A 167 16.43 -13.68 -9.39
N ASN A 168 17.37 -12.87 -9.89
CA ASN A 168 18.71 -13.33 -10.26
C ASN A 168 19.56 -13.76 -9.04
N LEU A 169 19.49 -13.02 -7.94
CA LEU A 169 20.18 -13.38 -6.70
C LEU A 169 19.66 -14.69 -6.11
N CYS A 170 18.33 -14.90 -6.14
CA CYS A 170 17.74 -16.16 -5.70
C CYS A 170 18.13 -17.32 -6.61
N ARG A 171 18.12 -17.14 -7.94
CA ARG A 171 18.54 -18.15 -8.91
C ARG A 171 20.02 -18.51 -8.72
N ALA A 172 20.86 -17.57 -8.33
CA ALA A 172 22.27 -17.80 -8.02
C ALA A 172 22.52 -18.41 -6.62
N GLY A 173 21.47 -18.70 -5.84
CA GLY A 173 21.58 -19.20 -4.46
C GLY A 173 22.18 -18.20 -3.47
N LYS A 174 22.17 -16.90 -3.80
CA LYS A 174 22.78 -15.82 -2.99
C LYS A 174 21.78 -15.09 -2.10
N LEU A 175 20.48 -15.36 -2.26
CA LEU A 175 19.41 -14.73 -1.49
C LEU A 175 18.23 -15.71 -1.39
N ASP A 176 17.58 -15.76 -0.23
CA ASP A 176 16.26 -16.34 -0.08
C ASP A 176 15.24 -15.22 0.01
N ALA A 177 14.39 -15.06 -1.02
CA ALA A 177 13.41 -14.00 -1.06
C ALA A 177 12.13 -14.39 -1.81
N VAL A 178 11.04 -13.71 -1.45
CA VAL A 178 9.79 -13.70 -2.22
C VAL A 178 9.39 -12.27 -2.52
N THR A 179 8.70 -12.05 -3.63
CA THR A 179 8.19 -10.74 -4.01
C THR A 179 6.67 -10.71 -3.96
N ILE A 180 6.11 -9.67 -3.35
CA ILE A 180 4.67 -9.44 -3.26
C ILE A 180 4.28 -8.32 -4.22
N ARG A 181 3.28 -8.57 -5.06
CA ARG A 181 2.69 -7.58 -5.98
C ARG A 181 1.26 -7.26 -5.54
N PRO A 182 1.06 -6.26 -4.65
CA PRO A 182 -0.28 -5.90 -4.20
C PRO A 182 -1.06 -5.17 -5.28
N PHE A 183 -2.40 -5.39 -5.30
CA PHE A 183 -3.36 -4.73 -6.18
C PHE A 183 -4.32 -3.86 -5.39
N ASN A 184 -4.35 -2.54 -5.70
CA ASN A 184 -5.28 -1.53 -5.18
C ASN A 184 -5.66 -1.74 -3.71
N VAL A 185 -4.67 -1.74 -2.83
CA VAL A 185 -4.88 -1.96 -1.40
C VAL A 185 -5.69 -0.82 -0.80
N ALA A 186 -6.68 -1.16 0.01
CA ALA A 186 -7.56 -0.22 0.70
C ALA A 186 -7.80 -0.67 2.14
N GLY A 187 -8.25 0.24 3.03
CA GLY A 187 -8.59 -0.13 4.39
C GLY A 187 -8.27 0.93 5.44
N PRO A 188 -8.48 0.60 6.73
CA PRO A 188 -8.19 1.50 7.85
C PRO A 188 -6.75 2.03 7.83
N ARG A 189 -6.54 3.26 8.26
CA ARG A 189 -5.26 3.99 8.26
C ARG A 189 -4.71 4.37 6.88
N GLN A 190 -5.42 4.09 5.78
CA GLN A 190 -5.03 4.59 4.46
C GLN A 190 -5.19 6.10 4.38
N SER A 191 -4.17 6.80 3.90
CA SER A 191 -4.21 8.26 3.73
C SER A 191 -4.61 8.68 2.32
N GLY A 192 -5.61 9.56 2.22
CA GLY A 192 -5.99 10.21 0.96
C GLY A 192 -4.95 11.21 0.43
N ARG A 193 -3.99 11.67 1.25
CA ARG A 193 -2.90 12.57 0.82
C ARG A 193 -2.01 11.99 -0.29
N GLY A 194 -1.94 10.65 -0.37
CA GLY A 194 -1.27 9.95 -1.46
C GLY A 194 -2.05 9.93 -2.78
N GLY A 195 -3.27 10.46 -2.80
CA GLY A 195 -4.17 10.41 -3.97
C GLY A 195 -5.00 9.12 -4.04
N PHE A 196 -5.15 8.42 -2.91
CA PHE A 196 -5.98 7.22 -2.82
C PHE A 196 -7.47 7.59 -2.69
N VAL A 197 -8.30 6.93 -3.48
CA VAL A 197 -9.71 7.28 -3.65
C VAL A 197 -10.57 6.96 -2.43
N LEU A 198 -10.38 5.78 -1.80
CA LEU A 198 -11.27 5.31 -0.74
C LEU A 198 -11.29 6.23 0.49
N PRO A 199 -10.14 6.57 1.14
CA PRO A 199 -10.18 7.46 2.30
C PRO A 199 -10.68 8.86 1.95
N ARG A 200 -10.44 9.33 0.70
CA ARG A 200 -10.98 10.61 0.22
C ARG A 200 -12.50 10.56 0.12
N PHE A 201 -13.07 9.53 -0.47
CA PHE A 201 -14.52 9.37 -0.58
C PHE A 201 -15.18 9.26 0.80
N ILE A 202 -14.62 8.46 1.71
CA ILE A 202 -15.14 8.33 3.06
C ILE A 202 -15.10 9.68 3.80
N GLY A 203 -14.01 10.41 3.74
CA GLY A 203 -13.90 11.73 4.35
C GLY A 203 -14.91 12.73 3.76
N GLN A 204 -15.11 12.71 2.45
CA GLN A 204 -16.12 13.53 1.77
C GLN A 204 -17.54 13.15 2.22
N ALA A 205 -17.87 11.86 2.28
CA ALA A 205 -19.15 11.37 2.77
C ALA A 205 -19.41 11.80 4.22
N MET A 206 -18.42 11.68 5.10
CA MET A 206 -18.50 12.11 6.51
C MET A 206 -18.75 13.62 6.67
N LEU A 207 -18.19 14.42 5.77
CA LEU A 207 -18.32 15.86 5.75
C LEU A 207 -19.55 16.35 4.95
N SER A 208 -20.35 15.42 4.41
CA SER A 208 -21.53 15.70 3.57
C SER A 208 -21.22 16.57 2.34
N ILE A 209 -20.00 16.43 1.78
CA ILE A 209 -19.58 17.11 0.55
C ILE A 209 -19.57 16.10 -0.62
N PRO A 210 -19.89 16.55 -1.87
CA PRO A 210 -19.96 15.65 -3.00
C PRO A 210 -18.66 14.87 -3.24
N LEU A 211 -18.78 13.56 -3.48
CA LEU A 211 -17.65 12.67 -3.75
C LEU A 211 -16.99 13.02 -5.09
N THR A 212 -15.69 13.28 -5.09
CA THR A 212 -14.94 13.72 -6.27
C THR A 212 -14.57 12.51 -7.15
N VAL A 213 -15.32 12.30 -8.22
CA VAL A 213 -15.07 11.26 -9.23
C VAL A 213 -14.24 11.86 -10.37
N PHE A 214 -13.08 11.27 -10.65
CA PHE A 214 -12.25 11.70 -11.78
C PHE A 214 -12.74 11.08 -13.09
N GLY A 215 -12.89 11.91 -14.13
CA GLY A 215 -13.48 11.51 -15.42
C GLY A 215 -14.95 11.15 -15.28
N ASP A 216 -15.39 10.15 -16.01
CA ASP A 216 -16.77 9.65 -16.00
C ASP A 216 -17.02 8.60 -14.88
N GLY A 217 -15.97 8.13 -14.22
CA GLY A 217 -16.06 7.12 -13.16
C GLY A 217 -16.20 5.69 -13.66
N SER A 218 -16.06 5.43 -14.96
CA SER A 218 -16.18 4.09 -15.55
C SER A 218 -14.95 3.21 -15.32
N GLN A 219 -13.80 3.82 -14.95
CA GLN A 219 -12.55 3.07 -14.73
C GLN A 219 -12.72 2.04 -13.60
N LEU A 220 -12.30 0.80 -13.90
CA LEU A 220 -12.49 -0.35 -13.02
C LEU A 220 -11.27 -0.58 -12.10
N ARG A 221 -11.53 -0.98 -10.85
CA ARG A 221 -10.49 -1.37 -9.89
C ARG A 221 -10.96 -2.61 -9.12
N ALA A 222 -9.99 -3.46 -8.75
CA ALA A 222 -10.23 -4.56 -7.81
C ALA A 222 -9.55 -4.21 -6.48
N PHE A 223 -10.32 -3.84 -5.48
CA PHE A 223 -9.80 -3.44 -4.18
C PHE A 223 -9.49 -4.65 -3.30
N THR A 224 -8.44 -4.54 -2.49
CA THR A 224 -8.02 -5.59 -1.56
C THR A 224 -7.82 -4.98 -0.19
N ASP A 225 -8.38 -5.59 0.84
CA ASP A 225 -8.18 -5.11 2.21
C ASP A 225 -6.71 -5.23 2.62
N ALA A 226 -6.20 -4.22 3.33
CA ALA A 226 -4.82 -4.20 3.80
C ALA A 226 -4.49 -5.34 4.77
N ARG A 227 -5.49 -5.84 5.51
CA ARG A 227 -5.35 -7.00 6.41
C ARG A 227 -5.17 -8.29 5.62
N ASP A 228 -5.90 -8.47 4.52
CA ASP A 228 -5.73 -9.60 3.61
C ASP A 228 -4.36 -9.57 2.93
N VAL A 229 -3.87 -8.36 2.58
CA VAL A 229 -2.52 -8.21 2.02
C VAL A 229 -1.46 -8.56 3.07
N ALA A 230 -1.63 -8.12 4.31
CA ALA A 230 -0.74 -8.46 5.43
C ALA A 230 -0.68 -9.98 5.66
N ALA A 231 -1.84 -10.65 5.74
CA ALA A 231 -1.93 -12.10 5.86
C ALA A 231 -1.26 -12.82 4.67
N GLY A 232 -1.45 -12.31 3.45
CA GLY A 232 -0.78 -12.82 2.26
C GLY A 232 0.75 -12.70 2.32
N MET A 233 1.27 -11.59 2.85
CA MET A 233 2.72 -11.41 3.05
C MET A 233 3.29 -12.42 4.04
N VAL A 234 2.61 -12.64 5.18
CA VAL A 234 3.02 -13.63 6.19
C VAL A 234 3.02 -15.03 5.58
N LEU A 235 1.95 -15.40 4.88
CA LEU A 235 1.86 -16.70 4.22
C LEU A 235 2.95 -16.92 3.18
N CYS A 236 3.26 -15.91 2.34
CA CYS A 236 4.34 -15.99 1.36
C CYS A 236 5.71 -16.07 2.02
N ALA A 237 5.93 -15.41 3.17
CA ALA A 237 7.15 -15.57 3.94
C ALA A 237 7.35 -17.01 4.42
N GLU A 238 6.28 -17.71 4.76
CA GLU A 238 6.31 -19.06 5.31
C GLU A 238 6.36 -20.15 4.23
N ARG A 239 5.56 -19.98 3.15
CA ARG A 239 5.29 -21.04 2.17
C ARG A 239 5.69 -20.69 0.74
N GLY A 240 6.01 -19.45 0.46
CA GLY A 240 6.37 -19.00 -0.88
C GLY A 240 7.70 -19.60 -1.34
N ALA A 241 7.78 -19.97 -2.61
CA ALA A 241 9.03 -20.47 -3.20
C ALA A 241 10.03 -19.31 -3.38
N SER A 242 11.30 -19.55 -3.04
CA SER A 242 12.37 -18.56 -3.19
C SER A 242 12.51 -18.10 -4.65
N GLY A 243 12.64 -16.80 -4.85
CA GLY A 243 12.73 -16.16 -6.16
C GLY A 243 11.38 -15.97 -6.87
N LYS A 244 10.25 -16.44 -6.30
CA LYS A 244 8.93 -16.30 -6.90
C LYS A 244 8.26 -15.00 -6.49
N ALA A 245 7.48 -14.42 -7.42
CA ALA A 245 6.56 -13.32 -7.15
C ALA A 245 5.14 -13.87 -6.95
N TYR A 246 4.34 -13.16 -6.15
CA TYR A 246 2.94 -13.49 -5.89
C TYR A 246 2.07 -12.24 -6.01
N ASN A 247 1.04 -12.31 -6.84
CA ASN A 247 -0.02 -11.32 -6.88
C ASN A 247 -0.89 -11.46 -5.63
N VAL A 248 -1.05 -10.36 -4.91
CA VAL A 248 -1.94 -10.31 -3.73
C VAL A 248 -3.05 -9.30 -4.00
N GLY A 249 -4.22 -9.85 -4.32
CA GLY A 249 -5.36 -9.04 -4.70
C GLY A 249 -6.65 -9.84 -4.69
N ASN A 250 -7.78 -9.20 -4.36
CA ASN A 250 -9.09 -9.83 -4.37
C ASN A 250 -9.75 -9.66 -5.75
N PRO A 251 -9.81 -10.70 -6.60
CA PRO A 251 -10.42 -10.58 -7.93
C PRO A 251 -11.94 -10.37 -7.88
N ALA A 252 -12.60 -10.75 -6.76
CA ALA A 252 -14.04 -10.61 -6.60
C ALA A 252 -14.47 -9.17 -6.24
N SER A 253 -13.56 -8.31 -5.75
CA SER A 253 -13.85 -6.92 -5.36
C SER A 253 -13.71 -5.93 -6.52
N ARG A 254 -14.09 -6.34 -7.73
CA ARG A 254 -14.04 -5.47 -8.92
C ARG A 254 -15.22 -4.52 -8.94
N VAL A 255 -14.94 -3.22 -9.10
CA VAL A 255 -15.94 -2.16 -9.07
C VAL A 255 -15.45 -0.97 -9.90
N SER A 256 -16.37 -0.23 -10.53
CA SER A 256 -16.03 1.06 -11.12
C SER A 256 -15.89 2.14 -10.03
N ILE A 257 -15.18 3.22 -10.33
CA ILE A 257 -15.03 4.33 -9.36
C ILE A 257 -16.39 5.01 -9.10
N GLY A 258 -17.27 5.05 -10.09
CA GLY A 258 -18.63 5.55 -9.92
C GLY A 258 -19.48 4.70 -8.96
N GLU A 259 -19.44 3.37 -9.12
CA GLU A 259 -20.09 2.41 -8.20
C GLU A 259 -19.46 2.42 -6.81
N LEU A 260 -18.14 2.58 -6.72
CA LEU A 260 -17.45 2.74 -5.43
C LEU A 260 -17.98 3.97 -4.67
N ALA A 261 -18.21 5.09 -5.35
CA ALA A 261 -18.76 6.29 -4.73
C ALA A 261 -20.18 6.04 -4.20
N ASP A 262 -21.02 5.33 -4.95
CA ASP A 262 -22.37 4.95 -4.50
C ASP A 262 -22.32 4.03 -3.29
N LEU A 263 -21.46 3.02 -3.32
CA LEU A 263 -21.27 2.08 -2.21
C LEU A 263 -20.74 2.78 -0.94
N VAL A 264 -19.81 3.73 -1.08
CA VAL A 264 -19.34 4.53 0.06
C VAL A 264 -20.48 5.35 0.66
N ASN A 265 -21.29 6.03 -0.15
CA ASN A 265 -22.46 6.76 0.35
C ASN A 265 -23.43 5.83 1.08
N GLN A 266 -23.74 4.68 0.51
CA GLN A 266 -24.62 3.68 1.13
C GLN A 266 -24.08 3.20 2.48
N VAL A 267 -22.83 2.77 2.55
CA VAL A 267 -22.21 2.22 3.77
C VAL A 267 -22.02 3.29 4.86
N CYS A 268 -21.65 4.51 4.47
CA CYS A 268 -21.49 5.63 5.41
C CYS A 268 -22.82 6.29 5.81
N GLY A 269 -23.95 5.90 5.22
CA GLY A 269 -25.26 6.55 5.44
C GLY A 269 -25.26 8.01 4.97
N SER A 270 -24.51 8.33 3.92
CA SER A 270 -24.37 9.68 3.37
C SER A 270 -25.27 9.88 2.14
N TRP A 271 -25.81 11.09 2.00
CA TRP A 271 -26.55 11.55 0.83
C TRP A 271 -25.74 12.52 -0.04
N ALA A 272 -24.43 12.60 0.18
CA ALA A 272 -23.54 13.43 -0.61
C ALA A 272 -23.58 12.98 -2.08
N GLY A 273 -23.82 13.89 -3.00
CA GLY A 273 -23.81 13.59 -4.44
C GLY A 273 -22.41 13.23 -4.95
N LYS A 274 -22.30 13.04 -6.27
CA LYS A 274 -21.03 12.90 -6.97
C LYS A 274 -20.68 14.18 -7.72
N ARG A 275 -19.39 14.54 -7.76
CA ARG A 275 -18.86 15.65 -8.56
C ARG A 275 -17.81 15.12 -9.50
N HIS A 276 -18.07 15.20 -10.79
CA HIS A 276 -17.11 14.79 -11.83
C HIS A 276 -16.11 15.90 -12.11
N LEU A 277 -14.80 15.57 -12.10
CA LEU A 277 -13.71 16.51 -12.35
C LEU A 277 -12.67 15.89 -13.29
N ASP A 278 -12.03 16.75 -14.10
CA ASP A 278 -10.80 16.34 -14.80
C ASP A 278 -9.65 16.30 -13.77
N PRO A 279 -9.00 15.14 -13.55
CA PRO A 279 -7.92 15.02 -12.58
C PRO A 279 -6.74 15.96 -12.86
N ARG A 280 -6.55 16.41 -14.13
CA ARG A 280 -5.51 17.35 -14.52
C ARG A 280 -5.70 18.73 -13.90
N THR A 281 -6.92 19.09 -13.50
CA THR A 281 -7.19 20.35 -12.79
C THR A 281 -6.61 20.36 -11.37
N ILE A 282 -6.38 19.18 -10.77
CA ILE A 282 -5.84 19.03 -9.41
C ILE A 282 -4.35 18.66 -9.45
N TYR A 283 -3.96 17.71 -10.32
CA TYR A 283 -2.63 17.12 -10.32
C TYR A 283 -1.73 17.62 -11.47
N GLY A 284 -2.25 18.52 -12.33
CA GLY A 284 -1.51 19.07 -13.48
C GLY A 284 -1.58 18.18 -14.73
N SER A 285 -1.08 18.72 -15.84
CA SER A 285 -1.16 18.09 -17.17
C SER A 285 -0.39 16.77 -17.31
N THR A 286 0.56 16.51 -16.42
CA THR A 286 1.37 15.27 -16.40
C THR A 286 0.69 14.11 -15.66
N TYR A 287 -0.50 14.33 -15.10
CA TYR A 287 -1.26 13.25 -14.46
C TYR A 287 -1.70 12.24 -15.53
N ALA A 288 -1.38 10.96 -15.26
CA ALA A 288 -1.88 9.82 -16.04
C ALA A 288 -2.62 8.88 -15.11
N ASP A 289 -3.86 8.54 -15.41
CA ASP A 289 -4.60 7.54 -14.66
C ASP A 289 -4.05 6.14 -14.96
N ALA A 290 -4.24 5.23 -14.00
CA ALA A 290 -3.92 3.83 -14.21
C ALA A 290 -4.97 3.20 -15.12
N ALA A 291 -4.52 2.49 -16.14
CA ALA A 291 -5.41 1.64 -16.92
C ALA A 291 -5.99 0.50 -16.05
N ASP A 292 -7.07 -0.10 -16.50
CA ASP A 292 -7.72 -1.21 -15.82
C ASP A 292 -6.78 -2.39 -15.70
N LYS A 293 -6.66 -2.95 -14.49
CA LYS A 293 -5.89 -4.15 -14.21
C LYS A 293 -6.44 -4.88 -13.00
N PHE A 294 -6.50 -6.21 -13.12
CA PHE A 294 -7.10 -7.09 -12.12
C PHE A 294 -6.12 -8.19 -11.74
N PRO A 295 -6.08 -8.59 -10.46
CA PRO A 295 -5.20 -9.68 -10.03
C PRO A 295 -5.74 -11.05 -10.48
N ASP A 296 -4.88 -11.87 -11.09
CA ASP A 296 -4.99 -13.30 -10.94
C ASP A 296 -4.25 -13.68 -9.65
N ALA A 297 -4.97 -14.16 -8.65
CA ALA A 297 -4.43 -14.54 -7.35
C ALA A 297 -4.27 -16.07 -7.21
N THR A 298 -4.31 -16.81 -8.30
CA THR A 298 -4.29 -18.29 -8.30
C THR A 298 -3.06 -18.83 -7.57
N GLU A 299 -1.88 -18.24 -7.77
CA GLU A 299 -0.65 -18.74 -7.18
C GLU A 299 -0.63 -18.59 -5.64
N ILE A 300 -1.03 -17.44 -5.11
CA ILE A 300 -1.10 -17.27 -3.66
C ILE A 300 -2.26 -18.08 -3.05
N MET A 301 -3.38 -18.24 -3.78
CA MET A 301 -4.49 -19.09 -3.34
C MET A 301 -4.10 -20.58 -3.24
N ARG A 302 -3.15 -21.06 -4.05
CA ARG A 302 -2.56 -22.40 -3.92
C ARG A 302 -1.74 -22.58 -2.64
N LEU A 303 -1.17 -21.51 -2.09
CA LEU A 303 -0.52 -21.53 -0.77
C LEU A 303 -1.52 -21.60 0.39
N GLY A 304 -2.80 -21.36 0.14
CA GLY A 304 -3.88 -21.37 1.12
C GLY A 304 -4.46 -19.99 1.45
N TRP A 305 -3.98 -18.90 0.81
CA TRP A 305 -4.54 -17.57 1.01
C TRP A 305 -5.97 -17.46 0.47
N ARG A 306 -6.81 -16.76 1.19
CA ARG A 306 -8.14 -16.34 0.73
C ARG A 306 -8.42 -14.95 1.28
N PRO A 307 -9.01 -14.03 0.47
CA PRO A 307 -9.48 -12.75 0.99
C PRO A 307 -10.60 -12.99 1.99
N ALA A 308 -10.49 -12.40 3.18
CA ALA A 308 -11.46 -12.54 4.27
C ALA A 308 -12.42 -11.36 4.35
N TYR A 309 -12.07 -10.22 3.75
CA TYR A 309 -12.84 -8.99 3.82
C TYR A 309 -13.46 -8.65 2.47
N SER A 310 -14.77 -8.38 2.47
CA SER A 310 -15.45 -7.80 1.32
C SER A 310 -15.09 -6.32 1.14
N LEU A 311 -15.43 -5.74 -0.01
CA LEU A 311 -15.26 -4.30 -0.22
C LEU A 311 -16.13 -3.48 0.75
N GLU A 312 -17.35 -3.94 1.05
CA GLU A 312 -18.21 -3.31 2.06
C GLU A 312 -17.60 -3.33 3.45
N ASP A 313 -17.01 -4.46 3.88
CA ASP A 313 -16.31 -4.55 5.16
C ASP A 313 -15.13 -3.58 5.20
N THR A 314 -14.35 -3.52 4.13
CA THR A 314 -13.23 -2.58 3.99
C THR A 314 -13.67 -1.13 4.12
N ILE A 315 -14.78 -0.74 3.46
CA ILE A 315 -15.36 0.61 3.55
C ILE A 315 -15.85 0.87 4.98
N ARG A 316 -16.63 -0.04 5.55
CA ARG A 316 -17.22 0.08 6.89
C ARG A 316 -16.15 0.24 7.97
N ASP A 317 -15.14 -0.60 7.94
CA ASP A 317 -14.07 -0.56 8.93
C ASP A 317 -13.18 0.68 8.78
N THR A 318 -12.95 1.13 7.53
CA THR A 318 -12.25 2.39 7.26
C THR A 318 -13.07 3.57 7.81
N PHE A 319 -14.37 3.61 7.52
CA PHE A 319 -15.27 4.63 8.06
C PHE A 319 -15.28 4.64 9.59
N HIS A 320 -15.38 3.46 10.23
CA HIS A 320 -15.34 3.36 11.68
C HIS A 320 -14.01 3.85 12.27
N SER A 321 -12.89 3.56 11.62
CA SER A 321 -11.58 4.05 12.07
C SER A 321 -11.43 5.58 12.00
N MET A 322 -12.22 6.23 11.15
CA MET A 322 -12.20 7.68 10.95
C MET A 322 -13.22 8.44 11.83
N ARG A 323 -14.24 7.76 12.38
CA ARG A 323 -15.36 8.40 13.12
C ARG A 323 -14.95 9.21 14.35
N ASN A 324 -13.90 8.79 15.02
CA ASN A 324 -13.45 9.40 16.29
C ASN A 324 -12.27 10.37 16.09
N LEU A 325 -11.89 10.64 14.84
CA LEU A 325 -10.85 11.60 14.54
C LEU A 325 -11.36 13.05 14.76
N SER A 326 -10.47 13.93 15.16
CA SER A 326 -10.73 15.35 15.11
C SER A 326 -11.02 15.77 13.66
N GLN A 327 -11.73 16.90 13.46
CA GLN A 327 -11.96 17.41 12.11
C GLN A 327 -10.64 17.65 11.36
N GLU A 328 -9.62 18.13 12.03
CA GLU A 328 -8.28 18.35 11.47
C GLU A 328 -7.64 17.04 11.00
N ASP A 329 -7.68 15.98 11.83
CA ASP A 329 -7.11 14.68 11.48
C ASP A 329 -7.92 13.98 10.40
N LEU A 330 -9.25 14.14 10.41
CA LEU A 330 -10.12 13.65 9.34
C LEU A 330 -9.74 14.29 8.00
N LEU A 331 -9.57 15.60 7.95
CA LEU A 331 -9.15 16.31 6.74
C LEU A 331 -7.76 15.84 6.28
N LYS A 332 -6.82 15.72 7.21
CA LYS A 332 -5.47 15.21 6.92
C LYS A 332 -5.52 13.79 6.34
N LEU A 333 -6.27 12.89 6.99
CA LEU A 333 -6.33 11.49 6.56
C LEU A 333 -7.08 11.34 5.23
N ALA A 334 -8.18 12.06 5.04
CA ALA A 334 -8.94 12.09 3.79
C ALA A 334 -8.18 12.78 2.63
N GLY A 335 -7.13 13.53 2.94
CA GLY A 335 -6.37 14.32 1.95
C GLY A 335 -7.18 15.49 1.40
N LEU A 336 -8.02 16.08 2.25
CA LEU A 336 -8.85 17.24 1.93
C LEU A 336 -8.24 18.52 2.51
N SER A 337 -8.42 19.63 1.83
CA SER A 337 -8.11 20.98 2.34
C SER A 337 -9.37 21.60 2.97
N GLU A 338 -9.19 22.55 3.89
CA GLU A 338 -10.32 23.31 4.47
C GLU A 338 -11.18 24.00 3.40
N LYS A 339 -10.55 24.47 2.31
CA LYS A 339 -11.27 25.10 1.18
C LYS A 339 -12.23 24.13 0.46
N GLU A 340 -11.94 22.84 0.50
CA GLU A 340 -12.80 21.82 -0.13
C GLU A 340 -14.01 21.47 0.74
N THR A 341 -14.04 21.90 2.00
CA THR A 341 -15.14 21.63 2.93
C THR A 341 -16.20 22.75 2.96
N VAL A 342 -15.92 23.89 2.33
CA VAL A 342 -16.91 24.96 2.21
C VAL A 342 -17.91 24.59 1.12
N PRO A 343 -19.23 24.48 1.41
CA PRO A 343 -20.24 24.26 0.38
C PRO A 343 -20.15 25.36 -0.68
N ALA A 344 -20.21 24.98 -1.95
CA ALA A 344 -20.14 25.94 -3.07
C ALA A 344 -21.22 27.05 -3.00
N ALA A 345 -22.29 26.87 -2.22
CA ALA A 345 -23.31 27.85 -1.96
C ALA A 345 -22.86 29.05 -1.10
N LEU A 346 -21.77 28.92 -0.33
CA LEU A 346 -21.22 30.01 0.52
C LEU A 346 -20.00 30.69 -0.12
N ALA A 347 -19.47 30.18 -1.22
CA ALA A 347 -18.31 30.74 -1.93
C ALA A 347 -18.70 31.74 -3.04
N ALA A 348 -19.99 31.97 -3.24
CA ALA A 348 -20.54 32.88 -4.28
C ALA A 348 -21.24 34.11 -3.67
N GLY A 349 -20.91 34.47 -2.42
CA GLY A 349 -21.37 35.69 -1.76
C GLY A 349 -20.30 36.77 -1.72
#